data_a4c6e2c7d23117911c9a1ed8e842e4c0
#
_entry.id   a4c6e2c7d23117911c9a1ed8e842e4c0
#
_cell.length_a   1.000
_cell.length_b   1.000
_cell.length_c   1.000
_cell.angle_alpha   90.00
_cell.angle_beta   90.00
_cell.angle_gamma   90.00
#
_symmetry.space_group_name_H-M   'P 1'
#
loop_
_entity.id
_entity.type
_entity.pdbx_description
1 polymer ?
#
loop_
_entity_poly.entity_id
_entity_poly.type
_entity_poly.pdbx_seq_one_letter_code
_entity_poly.pdbx_strand_id
1 'polypeptide(L)'
;MSNTASLKKEYADRIAPALKSQFQYSSTMQVPVLKKIVINQGLGMAVADKKIIEVAINEMTAITGQKAVATISRKDIANFKLRKKMQIGVMVTLRRERMYEFLEKLVRVALPRIRDFKRSLLSVIKQITDTAGTDTDEHLHKVRT
;
A
#
# COMPACT_ATOMS: atom_id res chain seq x y z
N MET A 1 18.15 19.52 6.76
CA MET A 1 16.72 19.89 6.59
C MET A 1 15.93 18.59 6.47
N SER A 2 15.12 18.24 7.45
CA SER A 2 14.30 17.02 7.41
C SER A 2 13.20 17.22 6.36
N ASN A 3 13.31 16.51 5.28
CA ASN A 3 12.32 16.52 4.19
C ASN A 3 11.07 15.75 4.70
N THR A 4 10.22 16.44 5.44
CA THR A 4 8.98 15.85 5.96
C THR A 4 8.08 15.54 4.76
N ALA A 5 7.73 14.28 4.58
CA ALA A 5 6.89 13.84 3.47
C ALA A 5 5.65 14.74 3.35
N SER A 6 5.41 15.28 2.16
CA SER A 6 4.31 16.21 1.86
C SER A 6 2.96 15.64 2.31
N LEU A 7 2.71 14.35 2.07
CA LEU A 7 1.51 13.62 2.51
C LEU A 7 1.30 13.59 4.04
N LYS A 8 2.36 13.61 4.84
CA LYS A 8 2.24 13.64 6.30
C LYS A 8 1.69 14.99 6.78
N LYS A 9 2.15 16.09 6.18
CA LYS A 9 1.62 17.42 6.45
C LYS A 9 0.17 17.54 5.99
N GLU A 10 -0.10 17.11 4.78
CA GLU A 10 -1.45 17.13 4.21
C GLU A 10 -2.46 16.30 5.03
N TYR A 11 -2.02 15.19 5.60
CA TYR A 11 -2.83 14.40 6.52
C TYR A 11 -3.20 15.21 7.78
N ALA A 12 -2.21 15.86 8.41
CA ALA A 12 -2.44 16.61 9.65
C ALA A 12 -3.30 17.86 9.43
N ASP A 13 -3.02 18.61 8.35
CA ASP A 13 -3.61 19.93 8.12
C ASP A 13 -5.00 19.87 7.46
N ARG A 14 -5.22 18.90 6.57
CA ARG A 14 -6.44 18.82 5.76
C ARG A 14 -7.27 17.55 6.03
N ILE A 15 -6.63 16.37 5.99
CA ILE A 15 -7.36 15.10 5.98
C ILE A 15 -7.95 14.77 7.34
N ALA A 16 -7.19 14.91 8.42
CA ALA A 16 -7.66 14.58 9.76
C ALA A 16 -8.83 15.46 10.23
N PRO A 17 -8.82 16.81 10.05
CA PRO A 17 -9.97 17.65 10.36
C PRO A 17 -11.20 17.32 9.51
N ALA A 18 -11.01 17.05 8.20
CA ALA A 18 -12.09 16.68 7.29
C ALA A 18 -12.76 15.37 7.71
N LEU A 19 -11.98 14.34 8.05
CA LEU A 19 -12.50 13.07 8.55
C LEU A 19 -13.26 13.23 9.87
N LYS A 20 -12.75 14.08 10.77
CA LYS A 20 -13.43 14.37 12.04
C LYS A 20 -14.80 14.99 11.82
N SER A 21 -14.91 15.94 10.92
CA SER A 21 -16.19 16.61 10.60
C SER A 21 -17.15 15.70 9.85
N GLN A 22 -16.66 14.95 8.87
CA GLN A 22 -17.47 14.05 8.04
C GLN A 22 -18.09 12.91 8.85
N PHE A 23 -17.32 12.29 9.74
CA PHE A 23 -17.76 11.18 10.56
C PHE A 23 -18.22 11.57 11.97
N GLN A 24 -18.22 12.87 12.29
CA GLN A 24 -18.66 13.43 13.59
C GLN A 24 -17.99 12.77 14.80
N TYR A 25 -16.67 12.51 14.69
CA TYR A 25 -15.93 11.92 15.81
C TYR A 25 -15.86 12.87 17.01
N SER A 26 -16.20 12.38 18.19
CA SER A 26 -16.17 13.16 19.44
C SER A 26 -14.74 13.51 19.86
N SER A 27 -13.77 12.61 19.60
CA SER A 27 -12.37 12.80 19.93
C SER A 27 -11.48 12.73 18.69
N THR A 28 -10.40 13.53 18.68
CA THR A 28 -9.35 13.46 17.64
C THR A 28 -8.64 12.10 17.59
N MET A 29 -8.63 11.38 18.71
CA MET A 29 -8.01 10.04 18.78
C MET A 29 -8.81 8.96 18.05
N GLN A 30 -10.07 9.22 17.69
CA GLN A 30 -10.91 8.31 16.91
C GLN A 30 -10.61 8.37 15.41
N VAL A 31 -9.95 9.44 14.94
CA VAL A 31 -9.60 9.60 13.53
C VAL A 31 -8.62 8.50 13.11
N PRO A 32 -8.89 7.74 12.01
CA PRO A 32 -8.02 6.67 11.55
C PRO A 32 -6.65 7.20 11.12
N VAL A 33 -5.59 6.57 11.61
CA VAL A 33 -4.19 6.92 11.35
C VAL A 33 -3.46 5.74 10.72
N LEU A 34 -2.65 6.01 9.70
CA LEU A 34 -1.76 4.99 9.14
C LEU A 34 -0.66 4.63 10.15
N LYS A 35 -0.63 3.37 10.59
CA LYS A 35 0.37 2.88 11.55
C LYS A 35 1.60 2.28 10.88
N LYS A 36 1.40 1.52 9.78
CA LYS A 36 2.47 0.85 9.03
C LYS A 36 2.00 0.48 7.64
N ILE A 37 2.95 0.40 6.71
CA ILE A 37 2.78 -0.24 5.39
C ILE A 37 3.70 -1.46 5.37
N VAL A 38 3.17 -2.61 5.00
CA VAL A 38 3.93 -3.84 4.85
C VAL A 38 3.92 -4.20 3.37
N ILE A 39 5.13 -4.35 2.80
CA ILE A 39 5.34 -4.81 1.45
C ILE A 39 5.87 -6.22 1.53
N ASN A 40 5.25 -7.14 0.82
CA ASN A 40 5.65 -8.54 0.80
C ASN A 40 5.72 -9.05 -0.64
N GLN A 41 6.77 -9.81 -0.94
CA GLN A 41 6.97 -10.46 -2.22
C GLN A 41 7.17 -11.96 -1.98
N GLY A 42 6.25 -12.77 -2.50
CA GLY A 42 6.37 -14.22 -2.49
C GLY A 42 7.22 -14.70 -3.67
N LEU A 43 8.21 -15.54 -3.40
CA LEU A 43 9.17 -16.04 -4.38
C LEU A 43 9.10 -17.58 -4.41
N GLY A 44 8.11 -18.15 -5.10
CA GLY A 44 7.96 -19.59 -5.23
C GLY A 44 9.18 -20.28 -5.88
N MET A 45 9.83 -19.60 -6.83
CA MET A 45 11.03 -20.09 -7.52
C MET A 45 12.26 -20.18 -6.61
N ALA A 46 12.27 -19.52 -5.46
CA ALA A 46 13.36 -19.54 -4.50
C ALA A 46 13.57 -20.92 -3.85
N VAL A 47 12.61 -21.83 -3.97
CA VAL A 47 12.76 -23.23 -3.58
C VAL A 47 13.82 -23.93 -4.43
N ALA A 48 13.89 -23.60 -5.74
CA ALA A 48 14.88 -24.16 -6.67
C ALA A 48 16.19 -23.37 -6.66
N ASP A 49 16.11 -22.03 -6.65
CA ASP A 49 17.30 -21.16 -6.70
C ASP A 49 17.26 -20.11 -5.57
N LYS A 50 18.15 -20.26 -4.60
CA LYS A 50 18.28 -19.37 -3.46
C LYS A 50 18.80 -17.95 -3.82
N LYS A 51 19.51 -17.81 -4.95
CA LYS A 51 20.08 -16.52 -5.37
C LYS A 51 18.98 -15.50 -5.69
N ILE A 52 17.80 -15.95 -6.10
CA ILE A 52 16.64 -15.09 -6.37
C ILE A 52 16.27 -14.25 -5.15
N ILE A 53 16.45 -14.76 -3.94
CA ILE A 53 16.14 -14.05 -2.70
C ILE A 53 17.06 -12.86 -2.49
N GLU A 54 18.35 -13.00 -2.77
CA GLU A 54 19.31 -11.89 -2.64
C GLU A 54 19.01 -10.77 -3.63
N VAL A 55 18.69 -11.12 -4.87
CA VAL A 55 18.25 -10.18 -5.88
C VAL A 55 17.00 -9.43 -5.42
N ALA A 56 15.98 -10.17 -4.96
CA ALA A 56 14.74 -9.59 -4.49
C ALA A 56 14.92 -8.70 -3.24
N ILE A 57 15.84 -9.04 -2.34
CA ILE A 57 16.20 -8.17 -1.19
C ILE A 57 16.78 -6.85 -1.68
N ASN A 58 17.67 -6.89 -2.67
CA ASN A 58 18.30 -5.69 -3.22
C ASN A 58 17.27 -4.81 -3.94
N GLU A 59 16.41 -5.40 -4.78
CA GLU A 59 15.33 -4.69 -5.47
C GLU A 59 14.35 -4.05 -4.48
N MET A 60 13.85 -4.82 -3.51
CA MET A 60 12.93 -4.32 -2.49
C MET A 60 13.58 -3.21 -1.66
N THR A 61 14.86 -3.33 -1.33
CA THR A 61 15.62 -2.31 -0.60
C THR A 61 15.75 -1.03 -1.43
N ALA A 62 16.00 -1.14 -2.73
CA ALA A 62 16.09 0.01 -3.64
C ALA A 62 14.73 0.75 -3.75
N ILE A 63 13.63 0.01 -3.85
CA ILE A 63 12.27 0.57 -3.96
C ILE A 63 11.85 1.29 -2.67
N THR A 64 12.11 0.66 -1.52
CA THR A 64 11.59 1.12 -0.22
C THR A 64 12.53 2.05 0.54
N GLY A 65 13.83 2.06 0.19
CA GLY A 65 14.87 2.77 0.93
C GLY A 65 15.19 2.16 2.30
N GLN A 66 14.66 0.96 2.61
CA GLN A 66 14.90 0.23 3.83
C GLN A 66 15.29 -1.22 3.53
N LYS A 67 16.32 -1.75 4.22
CA LYS A 67 16.78 -3.12 4.03
C LYS A 67 15.64 -4.12 4.22
N ALA A 68 15.39 -4.93 3.22
CA ALA A 68 14.39 -5.97 3.23
C ALA A 68 14.86 -7.21 4.00
N VAL A 69 13.91 -7.97 4.54
CA VAL A 69 14.16 -9.19 5.32
C VAL A 69 13.59 -10.39 4.58
N ALA A 70 14.37 -11.47 4.46
CA ALA A 70 13.89 -12.72 3.91
C ALA A 70 12.86 -13.36 4.85
N THR A 71 11.76 -13.83 4.29
CA THR A 71 10.73 -14.57 5.03
C THR A 71 10.93 -16.07 4.87
N ILE A 72 10.77 -16.79 5.99
CA ILE A 72 11.00 -18.24 6.05
C ILE A 72 9.69 -19.02 6.16
N SER A 73 9.68 -20.21 5.62
CA SER A 73 8.56 -21.14 5.77
C SER A 73 8.40 -21.62 7.21
N ARG A 74 7.15 -21.68 7.68
CA ARG A 74 6.79 -22.19 9.02
C ARG A 74 6.49 -23.68 9.02
N LYS A 75 6.04 -24.24 7.88
CA LYS A 75 5.58 -25.61 7.72
C LYS A 75 6.32 -26.31 6.58
N ASP A 76 6.38 -27.65 6.67
CA ASP A 76 6.80 -28.51 5.59
C ASP A 76 5.60 -28.80 4.68
N ILE A 77 5.76 -28.63 3.36
CA ILE A 77 4.69 -28.91 2.39
C ILE A 77 5.33 -29.71 1.23
N ALA A 78 5.04 -31.02 1.20
CA ALA A 78 5.65 -31.95 0.25
C ALA A 78 5.32 -31.60 -1.22
N ASN A 79 4.08 -31.20 -1.52
CA ASN A 79 3.63 -30.84 -2.87
C ASN A 79 4.45 -29.70 -3.48
N PHE A 80 4.92 -28.75 -2.66
CA PHE A 80 5.72 -27.61 -3.10
C PHE A 80 7.22 -27.84 -2.90
N LYS A 81 7.66 -29.06 -2.51
CA LYS A 81 9.06 -29.37 -2.15
C LYS A 81 9.63 -28.38 -1.11
N LEU A 82 8.75 -27.86 -0.26
CA LEU A 82 9.05 -26.83 0.72
C LEU A 82 9.34 -27.47 2.08
N ARG A 83 10.47 -27.09 2.68
CA ARG A 83 10.83 -27.49 4.04
C ARG A 83 10.78 -26.30 5.00
N LYS A 84 10.53 -26.59 6.27
CA LYS A 84 10.58 -25.62 7.36
C LYS A 84 11.92 -24.87 7.36
N LYS A 85 11.87 -23.56 7.61
CA LYS A 85 13.01 -22.63 7.58
C LYS A 85 13.59 -22.32 6.19
N MET A 86 13.03 -22.82 5.10
CA MET A 86 13.43 -22.35 3.76
C MET A 86 12.96 -20.94 3.54
N GLN A 87 13.82 -20.13 2.92
CA GLN A 87 13.48 -18.76 2.53
C GLN A 87 12.61 -18.80 1.26
N ILE A 88 11.44 -18.15 1.30
CA ILE A 88 10.44 -18.21 0.22
C ILE A 88 9.87 -16.84 -0.17
N GLY A 89 10.38 -15.79 0.41
CA GLY A 89 9.92 -14.45 0.11
C GLY A 89 10.74 -13.38 0.79
N VAL A 90 10.37 -12.15 0.54
CA VAL A 90 11.00 -10.95 1.08
C VAL A 90 9.93 -10.01 1.61
N MET A 91 10.19 -9.36 2.73
CA MET A 91 9.24 -8.45 3.38
C MET A 91 9.93 -7.20 3.90
N VAL A 92 9.24 -6.07 3.83
CA VAL A 92 9.62 -4.81 4.46
C VAL A 92 8.43 -4.23 5.21
N THR A 93 8.68 -3.71 6.41
CA THR A 93 7.68 -2.96 7.18
C THR A 93 8.12 -1.51 7.30
N LEU A 94 7.38 -0.61 6.67
CA LEU A 94 7.62 0.82 6.69
C LEU A 94 6.77 1.49 7.75
N ARG A 95 7.36 2.45 8.48
CA ARG A 95 6.70 3.23 9.52
C ARG A 95 7.10 4.69 9.45
N ARG A 96 6.32 5.57 10.07
CA ARG A 96 6.58 7.00 10.21
C ARG A 96 6.86 7.68 8.85
N GLU A 97 7.95 8.41 8.70
CA GLU A 97 8.26 9.20 7.51
C GLU A 97 8.46 8.35 6.26
N ARG A 98 9.21 7.26 6.36
CA ARG A 98 9.44 6.33 5.23
C ARG A 98 8.15 5.72 4.69
N MET A 99 7.17 5.52 5.56
CA MET A 99 5.84 5.04 5.16
C MET A 99 5.12 6.07 4.29
N TYR A 100 5.12 7.34 4.68
CA TYR A 100 4.49 8.40 3.90
C TYR A 100 5.25 8.71 2.60
N GLU A 101 6.58 8.67 2.61
CA GLU A 101 7.41 8.82 1.40
C GLU A 101 7.11 7.73 0.38
N PHE A 102 7.02 6.48 0.84
CA PHE A 102 6.67 5.36 -0.04
C PHE A 102 5.25 5.52 -0.59
N LEU A 103 4.29 5.87 0.25
CA LEU A 103 2.90 6.10 -0.16
C LEU A 103 2.81 7.24 -1.19
N GLU A 104 3.53 8.31 -0.98
CA GLU A 104 3.58 9.45 -1.91
C GLU A 104 4.15 9.04 -3.28
N LYS A 105 5.26 8.31 -3.30
CA LYS A 105 5.83 7.76 -4.54
C LYS A 105 4.86 6.81 -5.25
N LEU A 106 4.19 5.96 -4.50
CA LEU A 106 3.21 5.03 -5.05
C LEU A 106 2.04 5.77 -5.71
N VAL A 107 1.41 6.71 -4.99
CA VAL A 107 0.19 7.40 -5.45
C VAL A 107 0.49 8.41 -6.55
N ARG A 108 1.56 9.21 -6.42
CA ARG A 108 1.84 10.30 -7.35
C ARG A 108 2.65 9.87 -8.58
N VAL A 109 3.47 8.83 -8.47
CA VAL A 109 4.39 8.42 -9.53
C VAL A 109 4.02 7.07 -10.14
N ALA A 110 3.85 6.03 -9.31
CA ALA A 110 3.67 4.67 -9.81
C ALA A 110 2.27 4.43 -10.38
N LEU A 111 1.22 4.77 -9.62
CA LEU A 111 -0.16 4.50 -10.02
C LEU A 111 -0.58 5.19 -11.33
N PRO A 112 -0.23 6.47 -11.61
CA PRO A 112 -0.60 7.12 -12.87
C PRO A 112 0.05 6.50 -14.10
N ARG A 113 1.19 5.78 -13.93
CA ARG A 113 1.92 5.12 -15.02
C ARG A 113 1.31 3.78 -15.43
N ILE A 114 0.48 3.18 -14.59
CA ILE A 114 -0.18 1.91 -14.87
C ILE A 114 -1.37 2.19 -15.79
N ARG A 115 -1.31 1.71 -17.05
CA ARG A 115 -2.33 1.98 -18.08
C ARG A 115 -3.74 1.52 -17.67
N ASP A 116 -3.85 0.37 -17.05
CA ASP A 116 -5.14 -0.24 -16.68
C ASP A 116 -5.65 0.19 -15.30
N PHE A 117 -4.86 0.93 -14.54
CA PHE A 117 -5.22 1.34 -13.19
C PHE A 117 -6.44 2.26 -13.15
N LYS A 118 -6.57 3.18 -14.11
CA LYS A 118 -7.74 4.06 -14.22
C LYS A 118 -9.04 3.27 -14.40
N ARG A 119 -9.01 2.21 -15.22
CA ARG A 119 -10.18 1.36 -15.47
C ARG A 119 -10.54 0.55 -14.21
N SER A 120 -9.56 -0.03 -13.54
CA SER A 120 -9.74 -0.81 -12.31
C SER A 120 -10.21 0.07 -11.14
N LEU A 121 -9.62 1.26 -10.95
CA LEU A 121 -10.03 2.20 -9.91
C LEU A 121 -11.47 2.69 -10.10
N LEU A 122 -11.84 3.03 -11.33
CA LEU A 122 -13.21 3.47 -11.66
C LEU A 122 -14.23 2.34 -11.41
N SER A 123 -13.90 1.09 -11.70
CA SER A 123 -14.78 -0.04 -11.42
C SER A 123 -14.97 -0.27 -9.92
N VAL A 124 -13.91 -0.13 -9.12
CA VAL A 124 -13.99 -0.26 -7.66
C VAL A 124 -14.76 0.91 -7.04
N ILE A 125 -14.51 2.14 -7.49
CA ILE A 125 -15.26 3.32 -7.01
C ILE A 125 -16.74 3.17 -7.36
N LYS A 126 -17.06 2.75 -8.59
CA LYS A 126 -18.44 2.51 -9.02
C LYS A 126 -19.12 1.44 -8.16
N GLN A 127 -18.43 0.35 -7.86
CA GLN A 127 -18.93 -0.71 -6.99
C GLN A 127 -19.22 -0.23 -5.57
N ILE A 128 -18.36 0.64 -5.01
CA ILE A 128 -18.55 1.23 -3.68
C ILE A 128 -19.75 2.20 -3.67
N THR A 129 -19.91 3.03 -4.71
CA THR A 129 -21.03 3.96 -4.81
C THR A 129 -22.35 3.24 -5.05
N ASP A 130 -22.38 2.20 -5.87
CA ASP A 130 -23.58 1.39 -6.12
C ASP A 130 -24.02 0.61 -4.86
N THR A 131 -23.07 0.20 -4.00
CA THR A 131 -23.38 -0.50 -2.73
C THR A 131 -23.80 0.46 -1.62
N ALA A 132 -23.42 1.73 -1.69
CA ALA A 132 -23.74 2.74 -0.67
C ALA A 132 -25.14 3.38 -0.85
N GLY A 133 -25.86 3.05 -1.92
CA GLY A 133 -27.28 3.44 -2.11
C GLY A 133 -27.54 4.96 -2.03
N THR A 134 -26.57 5.80 -2.37
CA THR A 134 -26.76 7.26 -2.36
C THR A 134 -26.97 7.76 -3.79
N ASP A 135 -28.17 8.29 -4.01
CA ASP A 135 -28.53 9.07 -5.18
C ASP A 135 -27.48 10.16 -5.46
N THR A 136 -26.62 9.93 -6.41
CA THR A 136 -25.68 10.94 -6.91
C THR A 136 -25.74 11.08 -8.43
N ASP A 137 -26.94 10.88 -9.01
CA ASP A 137 -27.16 11.13 -10.44
C ASP A 137 -27.16 12.64 -10.81
N GLU A 138 -27.26 13.54 -9.84
CA GLU A 138 -27.30 14.99 -10.13
C GLU A 138 -25.93 15.63 -10.36
N HIS A 139 -24.83 15.05 -9.87
CA HIS A 139 -23.51 15.69 -9.98
C HIS A 139 -22.70 15.32 -11.23
N LEU A 140 -23.08 14.25 -11.94
CA LEU A 140 -22.36 13.80 -13.14
C LEU A 140 -22.78 14.55 -14.42
N HIS A 141 -23.92 15.25 -14.42
CA HIS A 141 -24.36 16.04 -15.56
C HIS A 141 -23.65 17.40 -15.70
N LYS A 142 -22.98 17.89 -14.65
CA LYS A 142 -22.35 19.22 -14.61
C LYS A 142 -20.89 19.28 -15.07
N VAL A 143 -20.30 18.18 -15.43
CA VAL A 143 -18.89 18.09 -15.90
C VAL A 143 -18.80 17.81 -17.41
N ARG A 144 -19.93 17.87 -18.13
CA ARG A 144 -20.00 17.54 -19.56
C ARG A 144 -20.46 18.71 -20.45
N THR A 145 -20.30 19.93 -19.95
CA THR A 145 -20.43 21.14 -20.79
C THR A 145 -19.16 21.97 -20.73
#